data_c74020fccfa5914d450dc46e83f65b06
#
_entry.id   c74020fccfa5914d450dc46e83f65b06
#
_cell.length_a   1.000
_cell.length_b   1.000
_cell.length_c   1.000
_cell.angle_alpha   90.00
_cell.angle_beta   90.00
_cell.angle_gamma   90.00
#
_symmetry.space_group_name_H-M   'P 1'
#
loop_
_entity.id
_entity.type
_entity.pdbx_description
1 polymer ?
#
loop_
_entity_poly.entity_id
_entity_poly.type
_entity_poly.pdbx_seq_one_letter_code
_entity_poly.pdbx_strand_id
1 'polypeptide(L)' 'FIVKVRKKLSLTQKEASEIFGGGVNAFSRYEKGNAQPHPSTIKLLRVLDKHPELLNEIR' A
#
# COMPACT_ATOMS: atom_id res chain seq x y z
N PHE A 1 -0.29 4.77 9.33
CA PHE A 1 -1.00 5.12 8.08
C PHE A 1 -1.01 3.97 7.07
N ILE A 2 0.14 3.40 6.78
CA ILE A 2 0.25 2.34 5.76
C ILE A 2 -0.57 1.12 6.14
N VAL A 3 -0.43 0.64 7.38
CA VAL A 3 -1.19 -0.52 7.87
C VAL A 3 -2.68 -0.24 7.81
N LYS A 4 -3.09 0.95 8.24
CA LYS A 4 -4.50 1.33 8.27
C LYS A 4 -5.11 1.28 6.88
N VAL A 5 -4.43 1.86 5.89
CA VAL A 5 -4.93 1.89 4.52
C VAL A 5 -4.97 0.48 3.93
N ARG A 6 -3.90 -0.29 4.13
CA ARG A 6 -3.83 -1.66 3.63
C ARG A 6 -5.01 -2.50 4.14
N LYS A 7 -5.29 -2.41 5.45
CA LYS A 7 -6.40 -3.14 6.06
C LYS A 7 -7.75 -2.65 5.55
N LYS A 8 -7.88 -1.34 5.37
CA LYS A 8 -9.11 -0.76 4.82
C LYS A 8 -9.39 -1.30 3.42
N LEU A 9 -8.34 -1.52 2.63
CA LEU A 9 -8.46 -2.07 1.29
C LEU A 9 -8.57 -3.59 1.27
N SER A 10 -8.55 -4.24 2.44
CA SER A 10 -8.63 -5.69 2.58
C SER A 10 -7.49 -6.43 1.87
N LEU A 11 -6.31 -5.83 1.89
CA LEU A 11 -5.13 -6.41 1.25
C LEU A 11 -4.20 -7.03 2.28
N THR A 12 -3.59 -8.16 1.91
CA THR A 12 -2.46 -8.69 2.67
C THR A 12 -1.21 -7.87 2.32
N GLN A 13 -0.15 -8.02 3.13
CA GLN A 13 1.13 -7.38 2.82
C GLN A 13 1.65 -7.81 1.45
N LYS A 14 1.50 -9.09 1.13
CA LYS A 14 1.94 -9.62 -0.17
C LYS A 14 1.17 -8.99 -1.31
N GLU A 15 -0.16 -8.93 -1.19
CA GLU A 15 -1.00 -8.33 -2.22
C GLU A 15 -0.66 -6.85 -2.42
N ALA A 16 -0.49 -6.12 -1.33
CA ALA A 16 -0.14 -4.71 -1.41
C ALA A 16 1.21 -4.51 -2.09
N SER A 17 2.19 -5.35 -1.78
CA SER A 17 3.51 -5.28 -2.41
C SER A 17 3.44 -5.54 -3.91
N GLU A 18 2.56 -6.45 -4.34
CA GLU A 18 2.37 -6.74 -5.76
C GLU A 18 1.69 -5.58 -6.48
N ILE A 19 0.69 -4.97 -5.86
CA ILE A 19 -0.09 -3.90 -6.48
C ILE A 19 0.70 -2.59 -6.53
N PHE A 20 1.31 -2.22 -5.43
CA PHE A 20 1.99 -0.93 -5.32
C PHE A 20 3.48 -0.99 -5.66
N GLY A 21 4.03 -2.18 -5.78
CA GLY A 21 5.44 -2.34 -6.11
C GLY A 21 6.36 -2.23 -4.90
N GLY A 22 7.65 -2.09 -5.16
CA GLY A 22 8.65 -1.99 -4.12
C GLY A 22 9.38 -3.29 -3.82
N GLY A 23 9.02 -4.37 -4.52
CA GLY A 23 9.67 -5.67 -4.37
C GLY A 23 8.99 -6.57 -3.35
N VAL A 24 9.52 -7.79 -3.25
CA VAL A 24 9.00 -8.80 -2.32
C VAL A 24 9.13 -8.28 -0.89
N ASN A 25 8.08 -8.45 -0.11
CA ASN A 25 8.06 -8.06 1.31
C ASN A 25 8.17 -6.54 1.54
N ALA A 26 7.90 -5.73 0.51
CA ALA A 26 8.01 -4.27 0.64
C ALA A 26 7.13 -3.74 1.78
N PHE A 27 5.86 -4.12 1.81
CA PHE A 27 4.95 -3.62 2.84
C PHE A 27 5.31 -4.12 4.23
N SER A 28 5.85 -5.33 4.34
CA SER A 28 6.35 -5.81 5.62
C SER A 28 7.45 -4.88 6.15
N ARG A 29 8.37 -4.48 5.28
CA ARG A 29 9.47 -3.58 5.68
C ARG A 29 8.95 -2.18 6.01
N TYR A 30 7.98 -1.66 5.24
CA TYR A 30 7.39 -0.35 5.53
C TYR A 30 6.70 -0.34 6.89
N GLU A 31 5.93 -1.39 7.19
CA GLU A 31 5.16 -1.46 8.43
C GLU A 31 6.06 -1.67 9.66
N LYS A 32 7.23 -2.26 9.47
CA LYS A 32 8.22 -2.44 10.54
C LYS A 32 9.14 -1.23 10.71
N GLY A 33 9.07 -0.26 9.80
CA GLY A 33 9.95 0.90 9.85
C GLY A 33 11.34 0.67 9.29
N ASN A 34 11.56 -0.45 8.59
CA ASN A 34 12.87 -0.79 8.03
C ASN A 34 13.12 -0.17 6.67
N ALA A 35 12.09 0.35 6.05
CA ALA A 35 12.18 1.04 4.75
C ALA A 35 11.04 2.04 4.66
N GLN A 36 11.19 3.03 3.80
CA GLN A 36 10.13 4.01 3.55
C GLN A 36 9.64 3.87 2.11
N PRO A 37 8.32 3.94 1.90
CA PRO A 37 7.79 3.89 0.55
C PRO A 37 8.16 5.17 -0.22
N HIS A 38 8.24 5.04 -1.53
CA HIS A 38 8.44 6.19 -2.40
C HIS A 38 7.29 7.19 -2.21
N PRO A 39 7.57 8.51 -2.32
CA PRO A 39 6.51 9.51 -2.17
C PRO A 39 5.29 9.29 -3.06
N SER A 40 5.47 8.77 -4.27
CA SER A 40 4.33 8.49 -5.15
C SER A 40 3.45 7.36 -4.59
N THR A 41 4.04 6.38 -3.93
CA THR A 41 3.28 5.33 -3.27
C THR A 41 2.43 5.89 -2.13
N ILE A 42 2.99 6.81 -1.36
CA ILE A 42 2.25 7.46 -0.27
C ILE A 42 1.07 8.26 -0.83
N LYS A 43 1.30 8.99 -1.90
CA LYS A 43 0.22 9.77 -2.54
C LYS A 43 -0.90 8.87 -3.03
N LEU A 44 -0.54 7.74 -3.65
CA LEU A 44 -1.52 6.78 -4.12
C LEU A 44 -2.32 6.18 -2.96
N LEU A 45 -1.65 5.85 -1.87
CA LEU A 45 -2.32 5.33 -0.68
C LEU A 45 -3.29 6.36 -0.09
N ARG A 46 -2.94 7.64 -0.13
CA ARG A 46 -3.85 8.70 0.35
C ARG A 46 -5.11 8.80 -0.50
N VAL A 47 -4.95 8.68 -1.81
CA VAL A 47 -6.10 8.67 -2.72
C VAL A 47 -7.00 7.48 -2.42
N LEU A 48 -6.43 6.29 -2.26
CA LEU A 48 -7.19 5.08 -1.99
C LEU A 48 -7.81 5.06 -0.60
N ASP A 49 -7.23 5.78 0.36
CA ASP A 49 -7.82 5.91 1.68
C ASP A 49 -9.16 6.64 1.60
N LYS A 50 -9.27 7.62 0.73
CA LYS A 50 -10.51 8.38 0.54
C LYS A 50 -11.44 7.74 -0.49
N HIS A 51 -10.88 7.04 -1.46
CA HIS A 51 -11.61 6.47 -2.58
C HIS A 51 -11.20 5.01 -2.79
N PRO A 52 -11.52 4.11 -1.84
CA PRO A 52 -11.08 2.72 -1.93
C PRO A 52 -11.60 1.99 -3.16
N GLU A 53 -12.70 2.45 -3.72
CA GLU A 53 -13.26 1.85 -4.94
C GLU A 53 -12.29 1.95 -6.13
N LEU A 54 -11.38 2.93 -6.10
CA LEU A 54 -10.40 3.11 -7.19
C LEU A 54 -9.33 2.02 -7.22
N LEU A 55 -9.26 1.18 -6.19
CA LEU A 55 -8.32 0.06 -6.19
C LEU A 55 -8.52 -0.83 -7.41
N ASN A 56 -9.75 -0.98 -7.88
CA ASN A 56 -10.06 -1.77 -9.06
C ASN A 56 -9.42 -1.24 -10.33
N GLU A 57 -9.06 0.03 -10.35
CA GLU A 57 -8.43 0.64 -11.52
C GLU A 57 -6.95 0.30 -11.65
N ILE A 58 -6.30 -0.02 -10.55
CA ILE A 58 -4.86 -0.27 -10.54
C ILE A 58 -4.50 -1.73 -10.26
N ARG A 59 -5.48 -2.54 -9.98
CA ARG A 59 -5.30 -3.91 -9.57
C ARG A 59 -5.02 -4.89 -10.71
#